data_0f2a173194784adc898bced439b53c73
#
_entry.id   0f2a173194784adc898bced439b53c73
#
_cell.length_a   1.000
_cell.length_b   1.000
_cell.length_c   1.000
_cell.angle_alpha   90.00
_cell.angle_beta   90.00
_cell.angle_gamma   90.00
#
_symmetry.space_group_name_H-M   'P 1'
#
loop_
_entity.id
_entity.type
_entity.pdbx_description
1 polymer ?
#
loop_
_entity_poly.entity_id
_entity_poly.type
_entity_poly.pdbx_seq_one_letter_code
_entity_poly.pdbx_strand_id
1 'polypeptide(L)'
;MYTLIWSPQFTRTARNFTKHHPELRPRLAAVLRDMERDPFQPHLRFHHLGGKLEGIQAVRLTYEYRITLTVMVTEKEIILLDIGSHDEVYR
;
A
#
# COMPACT_ATOMS: atom_id res chain seq x y z
N MET A 1 5.11 9.60 13.69
CA MET A 1 4.16 8.65 13.08
C MET A 1 3.62 9.22 11.79
N TYR A 2 3.33 8.37 10.80
CA TYR A 2 2.81 8.83 9.51
C TYR A 2 1.28 8.80 9.51
N THR A 3 0.68 9.74 8.80
CA THR A 3 -0.77 9.78 8.59
C THR A 3 -1.09 9.10 7.26
N LEU A 4 -2.01 8.13 7.28
CA LEU A 4 -2.44 7.48 6.05
C LEU A 4 -3.58 8.28 5.42
N ILE A 5 -3.42 8.58 4.13
CA ILE A 5 -4.44 9.27 3.36
C ILE A 5 -4.93 8.28 2.30
N TRP A 6 -6.20 7.91 2.38
CA TRP A 6 -6.82 6.98 1.46
C TRP A 6 -7.30 7.74 0.24
N SER A 7 -6.70 7.47 -0.92
CA SER A 7 -7.25 8.03 -2.16
C SER A 7 -8.62 7.42 -2.44
N PRO A 8 -9.46 8.09 -3.24
CA PRO A 8 -10.74 7.50 -3.63
C PRO A 8 -10.58 6.13 -4.31
N GLN A 9 -9.55 5.98 -5.14
CA GLN A 9 -9.27 4.70 -5.77
C GLN A 9 -8.93 3.63 -4.74
N PHE A 10 -8.05 3.95 -3.77
CA PHE A 10 -7.68 2.97 -2.75
C PHE A 10 -8.87 2.55 -1.91
N THR A 11 -9.73 3.51 -1.54
CA THR A 11 -10.94 3.20 -0.78
C THR A 11 -11.79 2.17 -1.52
N ARG A 12 -11.94 2.35 -2.83
CA ARG A 12 -12.72 1.43 -3.67
C ARG A 12 -12.03 0.08 -3.82
N THR A 13 -10.73 0.09 -4.17
CA THR A 13 -10.03 -1.16 -4.43
C THR A 13 -9.80 -1.97 -3.15
N ALA A 14 -9.57 -1.32 -2.02
CA ALA A 14 -9.42 -2.00 -0.74
C ALA A 14 -10.72 -2.65 -0.30
N ARG A 15 -11.85 -1.97 -0.49
CA ARG A 15 -13.16 -2.53 -0.19
C ARG A 15 -13.42 -3.78 -1.03
N ASN A 16 -13.16 -3.69 -2.33
CA ASN A 16 -13.31 -4.82 -3.23
C ASN A 16 -12.37 -5.97 -2.87
N PHE A 17 -11.12 -5.63 -2.54
CA PHE A 17 -10.12 -6.61 -2.17
C PHE A 17 -10.54 -7.40 -0.93
N THR A 18 -10.96 -6.71 0.13
CA THR A 18 -11.36 -7.38 1.37
C THR A 18 -12.66 -8.17 1.21
N LYS A 19 -13.52 -7.77 0.28
CA LYS A 19 -14.72 -8.52 -0.04
C LYS A 19 -14.37 -9.88 -0.66
N HIS A 20 -13.35 -9.90 -1.53
CA HIS A 20 -12.91 -11.13 -2.21
C HIS A 20 -11.91 -11.93 -1.39
N HIS A 21 -11.21 -11.29 -0.45
CA HIS A 21 -10.18 -11.91 0.38
C HIS A 21 -10.41 -11.58 1.85
N PRO A 22 -11.55 -12.00 2.42
CA PRO A 22 -11.84 -11.66 3.82
C PRO A 22 -10.81 -12.22 4.80
N GLU A 23 -10.14 -13.31 4.43
CA GLU A 23 -9.09 -13.91 5.25
C GLU A 23 -7.87 -12.98 5.38
N LEU A 24 -7.71 -12.01 4.48
CA LEU A 24 -6.58 -11.09 4.49
C LEU A 24 -6.87 -9.77 5.20
N ARG A 25 -8.10 -9.59 5.74
CA ARG A 25 -8.42 -8.36 6.50
C ARG A 25 -7.47 -8.12 7.66
N PRO A 26 -7.16 -9.12 8.50
CA PRO A 26 -6.22 -8.90 9.59
C PRO A 26 -4.83 -8.51 9.11
N ARG A 27 -4.36 -9.11 8.01
CA ARG A 27 -3.07 -8.79 7.45
C ARG A 27 -3.05 -7.36 6.92
N LEU A 28 -4.09 -6.94 6.21
CA LEU A 28 -4.18 -5.58 5.70
C LEU A 28 -4.16 -4.57 6.84
N ALA A 29 -4.95 -4.82 7.90
CA ALA A 29 -4.97 -3.94 9.06
C ALA A 29 -3.59 -3.85 9.71
N ALA A 30 -2.88 -4.98 9.83
CA ALA A 30 -1.53 -5.00 10.41
C ALA A 30 -0.54 -4.22 9.57
N VAL A 31 -0.56 -4.39 8.25
CA VAL A 31 0.34 -3.68 7.34
C VAL A 31 0.08 -2.18 7.38
N LEU A 32 -1.18 -1.76 7.42
CA LEU A 32 -1.52 -0.34 7.52
C LEU A 32 -1.01 0.26 8.83
N ARG A 33 -1.15 -0.45 9.96
CA ARG A 33 -0.60 0.01 11.24
C ARG A 33 0.92 0.10 11.21
N ASP A 34 1.58 -0.88 10.58
CA ASP A 34 3.03 -0.87 10.46
C ASP A 34 3.50 0.32 9.63
N MET A 35 2.78 0.65 8.56
CA MET A 35 3.12 1.82 7.75
C MET A 35 2.96 3.12 8.51
N GLU A 36 1.96 3.22 9.38
CA GLU A 36 1.80 4.41 10.23
C GLU A 36 3.00 4.63 11.13
N ARG A 37 3.57 3.55 11.65
CA ARG A 37 4.76 3.62 12.50
C ARG A 37 6.00 3.97 11.70
N ASP A 38 6.23 3.23 10.62
CA ASP A 38 7.41 3.41 9.78
C ASP A 38 7.22 2.59 8.49
N PRO A 39 7.02 3.26 7.34
CA PRO A 39 6.82 2.54 6.08
C PRO A 39 8.08 1.84 5.58
N PHE A 40 9.24 2.13 6.19
CA PHE A 40 10.52 1.59 5.74
C PHE A 40 10.95 0.35 6.52
N GLN A 41 10.08 -0.22 7.34
CA GLN A 41 10.40 -1.46 8.07
C GLN A 41 10.69 -2.59 7.08
N PRO A 42 11.74 -3.40 7.32
CA PRO A 42 12.22 -4.37 6.33
C PRO A 42 11.15 -5.36 5.83
N HIS A 43 10.25 -5.80 6.70
CA HIS A 43 9.24 -6.79 6.30
C HIS A 43 8.20 -6.22 5.34
N LEU A 44 8.06 -4.91 5.24
CA LEU A 44 7.13 -4.27 4.31
C LEU A 44 7.69 -4.24 2.89
N ARG A 45 8.99 -4.45 2.72
CA ARG A 45 9.62 -4.48 1.41
C ARG A 45 9.35 -3.22 0.59
N PHE A 46 9.40 -2.06 1.25
CA PHE A 46 9.22 -0.77 0.58
C PHE A 46 10.23 -0.63 -0.55
N HIS A 47 9.76 -0.25 -1.73
CA HIS A 47 10.63 -0.01 -2.86
C HIS A 47 10.00 0.97 -3.84
N HIS A 48 10.86 1.66 -4.58
CA HIS A 48 10.43 2.61 -5.60
C HIS A 48 10.13 1.87 -6.89
N LEU A 49 9.11 2.33 -7.61
CA LEU A 49 8.76 1.80 -8.91
C LEU A 49 9.38 2.69 -9.98
N GLY A 50 9.67 2.12 -11.15
CA GLY A 50 10.31 2.86 -12.23
C GLY A 50 9.40 3.04 -13.44
N GLY A 51 9.97 3.63 -14.50
CA GLY A 51 9.27 3.81 -15.76
C GLY A 51 8.04 4.70 -15.61
N LYS A 52 6.91 4.21 -16.08
CA LYS A 52 5.65 4.95 -16.03
C LYS A 52 5.14 5.17 -14.60
N LEU A 53 5.67 4.42 -13.64
CA LEU A 53 5.25 4.50 -12.24
C LEU A 53 6.27 5.24 -11.39
N GLU A 54 7.14 6.02 -12.00
CA GLU A 54 8.11 6.83 -11.27
C GLU A 54 7.38 7.78 -10.31
N GLY A 55 7.90 7.89 -9.08
CA GLY A 55 7.25 8.67 -8.03
C GLY A 55 6.26 7.90 -7.21
N ILE A 56 6.04 6.63 -7.55
CA ILE A 56 5.16 5.72 -6.81
C ILE A 56 6.01 4.65 -6.16
N GLN A 57 5.63 4.23 -4.97
CA GLN A 57 6.30 3.18 -4.24
C GLN A 57 5.32 2.05 -3.96
N ALA A 58 5.85 0.91 -3.50
CA ALA A 58 5.02 -0.23 -3.14
C ALA A 58 5.51 -0.86 -1.86
N VAL A 59 4.57 -1.45 -1.11
CA VAL A 59 4.89 -2.32 0.02
C VAL A 59 4.22 -3.67 -0.21
N ARG A 60 4.79 -4.71 0.40
CA ARG A 60 4.25 -6.07 0.32
C ARG A 60 3.11 -6.23 1.31
N LEU A 61 1.97 -6.71 0.82
CA LEU A 61 0.88 -7.16 1.69
C LEU A 61 1.06 -8.66 1.98
N THR A 62 1.16 -9.45 0.90
CA THR A 62 1.53 -10.86 0.93
C THR A 62 2.47 -11.12 -0.25
N TYR A 63 2.88 -12.36 -0.44
CA TYR A 63 3.69 -12.71 -1.60
C TYR A 63 3.02 -12.30 -2.91
N GLU A 64 1.69 -12.49 -3.01
CA GLU A 64 0.95 -12.20 -4.24
C GLU A 64 0.47 -10.76 -4.36
N TYR A 65 0.25 -10.06 -3.25
CA TYR A 65 -0.43 -8.78 -3.26
C TYR A 65 0.43 -7.65 -2.76
N ARG A 66 0.23 -6.47 -3.36
CA ARG A 66 0.99 -5.25 -3.08
C ARG A 66 0.05 -4.08 -2.82
N ILE A 67 0.54 -3.12 -2.06
CA ILE A 67 -0.12 -1.82 -1.91
C ILE A 67 0.80 -0.80 -2.56
N THR A 68 0.27 0.01 -3.48
CA THR A 68 1.01 1.13 -4.05
C THR A 68 0.66 2.41 -3.30
N LEU A 69 1.64 3.29 -3.18
CA LEU A 69 1.53 4.46 -2.33
C LEU A 69 2.55 5.52 -2.74
N THR A 70 2.42 6.70 -2.17
CA THR A 70 3.44 7.75 -2.25
C THR A 70 3.69 8.25 -0.85
N VAL A 71 4.97 8.26 -0.44
CA VAL A 71 5.37 8.75 0.87
C VAL A 71 5.80 10.20 0.76
N MET A 72 5.19 11.04 1.56
CA MET A 72 5.56 12.46 1.71
C MET A 72 6.33 12.57 3.03
N VAL A 73 7.66 12.43 2.95
CA VAL A 73 8.49 12.30 4.16
C VAL A 73 8.43 13.55 5.03
N THR A 74 8.51 14.72 4.41
CA THR A 74 8.49 16.00 5.15
C THR A 74 7.18 16.18 5.90
N GLU A 75 6.07 15.87 5.26
CA GLU A 75 4.73 16.01 5.82
C GLU A 75 4.35 14.85 6.73
N LYS A 76 5.13 13.77 6.71
CA LYS A 76 4.81 12.54 7.43
C LYS A 76 3.46 11.97 6.99
N GLU A 77 3.23 11.94 5.69
CA GLU A 77 2.00 11.45 5.10
C GLU A 77 2.27 10.32 4.11
N ILE A 78 1.36 9.36 4.06
CA ILE A 78 1.39 8.27 3.08
C ILE A 78 0.07 8.31 2.32
N ILE A 79 0.15 8.55 1.02
CA ILE A 79 -1.03 8.54 0.17
C ILE A 79 -1.17 7.13 -0.41
N LEU A 80 -2.24 6.44 -0.03
CA LEU A 80 -2.50 5.08 -0.49
C LEU A 80 -3.20 5.16 -1.85
N LEU A 81 -2.67 4.44 -2.84
CA LEU A 81 -3.12 4.56 -4.22
C LEU A 81 -3.91 3.35 -4.71
N ASP A 82 -3.40 2.14 -4.49
CA ASP A 82 -4.04 0.94 -5.02
C ASP A 82 -3.62 -0.28 -4.21
N ILE A 83 -4.40 -1.37 -4.34
CA ILE A 83 -4.10 -2.66 -3.75
C ILE A 83 -4.54 -3.74 -4.73
N GLY A 84 -3.70 -4.74 -4.91
CA GLY A 84 -4.01 -5.84 -5.82
C GLY A 84 -2.79 -6.70 -6.06
N SER A 85 -2.89 -7.59 -7.04
CA SER A 85 -1.76 -8.41 -7.45
C SER A 85 -0.73 -7.57 -8.17
N HIS A 86 0.48 -8.12 -8.33
CA HIS A 86 1.56 -7.44 -9.05
C HIS A 86 1.08 -6.90 -10.41
N ASP A 87 0.40 -7.75 -11.19
CA ASP A 87 -0.06 -7.34 -12.52
C ASP A 87 -1.15 -6.27 -12.47
N GLU A 88 -2.02 -6.33 -11.46
CA GLU A 88 -3.10 -5.36 -11.34
C GLU A 88 -2.60 -3.97 -10.98
N VAL A 89 -1.63 -3.87 -10.05
CA VAL A 89 -1.17 -2.56 -9.56
C VAL A 89 -0.06 -1.96 -10.42
N TYR A 90 0.60 -2.74 -11.25
CA TYR A 90 1.74 -2.27 -12.05
C TYR A 90 1.39 -2.06 -13.53
N ARG A 91 0.14 -2.03 -13.87
CA ARG A 91 -0.29 -1.75 -15.24
C ARG A 91 0.02 -0.35 -15.70
#